data_1d848f1dbe17424814026aaa5e8f3287
#
_entry.id   1d848f1dbe17424814026aaa5e8f3287
#
_cell.length_a   1.000
_cell.length_b   1.000
_cell.length_c   1.000
_cell.angle_alpha   90.00
_cell.angle_beta   90.00
_cell.angle_gamma   90.00
#
_symmetry.space_group_name_H-M   'P 1'
#
loop_
_entity.id
_entity.type
_entity.pdbx_description
1 polymer ?
#
loop_
_entity_poly.entity_id
_entity_poly.type
_entity_poly.pdbx_seq_one_letter_code
_entity_poly.pdbx_strand_id
1 'polypeptide(L)'
;MSLRLTSAFVLFVISACIGAVPPAAAQSEPPVHAPVQANPDIRLLGGEWIYVEDRTEGQPMERLGPPMASKFSMRVEDALDAVILNGHGSGHRDVRIKLDGTRTEIAGENSRVVRYRGSWKNGVFEYEVDFGREPGKPGIGILRRRFLVTPEGLIVRVAVDPPAEGGEVESVGLYRHAEDIPLATPAKGTIADVAWIAGAWVGTRPSGSSIEERWSPPLGGAMLAVSRTVNTSGRMVAFEYLRIVEREGGLVYAAQPGGAAKTEFVLTEFGPTESGGKRAIFDNPRHDYPKRIVYELSADGQLTATTGFLKGGTPRRYEFTREDR
;
A
#
# COMPACT_ATOMS: atom_id res chain seq x y z
N MET A 1 8.75 -25.42 -20.16
CA MET A 1 9.77 -24.50 -19.62
C MET A 1 9.01 -23.37 -18.93
N SER A 2 8.82 -23.49 -17.62
CA SER A 2 7.90 -22.65 -16.82
C SER A 2 8.62 -21.38 -16.39
N LEU A 3 8.18 -20.21 -16.88
CA LEU A 3 8.66 -18.90 -16.42
C LEU A 3 8.06 -18.61 -15.04
N ARG A 4 8.86 -18.76 -14.00
CA ARG A 4 8.49 -18.27 -12.67
C ARG A 4 8.79 -16.76 -12.62
N LEU A 5 7.74 -15.92 -12.56
CA LEU A 5 7.88 -14.51 -12.17
C LEU A 5 8.18 -14.46 -10.66
N THR A 6 9.43 -14.16 -10.34
CA THR A 6 9.83 -13.83 -8.98
C THR A 6 9.48 -12.37 -8.71
N SER A 7 8.47 -12.13 -7.86
CA SER A 7 8.22 -10.82 -7.26
C SER A 7 9.35 -10.51 -6.29
N ALA A 8 10.26 -9.62 -6.70
CA ALA A 8 11.33 -9.14 -5.85
C ALA A 8 10.77 -8.18 -4.78
N PHE A 9 10.86 -8.56 -3.51
CA PHE A 9 10.77 -7.64 -2.39
C PHE A 9 11.97 -6.69 -2.49
N VAL A 10 11.69 -5.42 -2.84
CA VAL A 10 12.72 -4.38 -2.85
C VAL A 10 12.94 -3.92 -1.42
N LEU A 11 14.02 -4.37 -0.83
CA LEU A 11 14.56 -3.84 0.42
C LEU A 11 15.19 -2.48 0.09
N PHE A 12 14.57 -1.37 0.48
CA PHE A 12 15.15 -0.04 0.34
C PHE A 12 16.25 0.18 1.38
N VAL A 13 17.49 0.30 0.91
CA VAL A 13 18.59 0.91 1.67
C VAL A 13 18.54 2.42 1.35
N ILE A 14 18.22 3.23 2.33
CA ILE A 14 18.22 4.70 2.22
C ILE A 14 19.60 5.22 2.61
N SER A 15 20.24 5.92 1.69
CA SER A 15 21.43 6.75 1.94
C SER A 15 20.95 8.09 2.50
N ALA A 16 21.43 8.47 3.69
CA ALA A 16 21.06 9.71 4.37
C ALA A 16 21.86 10.90 3.84
N CYS A 17 21.18 11.93 3.34
CA CYS A 17 21.74 13.27 3.22
C CYS A 17 21.33 14.12 4.43
N ILE A 18 22.31 14.59 5.18
CA ILE A 18 22.15 15.44 6.38
C ILE A 18 21.92 16.89 5.93
N GLY A 19 20.71 17.41 6.10
CA GLY A 19 20.39 18.83 5.99
C GLY A 19 19.98 19.40 7.33
N ALA A 20 20.53 20.57 7.72
CA ALA A 20 20.31 21.23 8.99
C ALA A 20 18.87 21.77 9.16
N VAL A 21 18.26 21.50 10.33
CA VAL A 21 16.91 21.91 10.72
C VAL A 21 16.95 23.22 11.51
N PRO A 22 16.09 24.22 11.22
CA PRO A 22 15.90 25.41 12.07
C PRO A 22 15.07 25.10 13.32
N PRO A 23 15.16 25.93 14.40
CA PRO A 23 14.52 25.61 15.69
C PRO A 23 12.99 25.74 15.63
N ALA A 24 12.33 24.78 16.27
CA ALA A 24 10.88 24.63 16.33
C ALA A 24 10.20 25.69 17.21
N ALA A 25 9.09 26.24 16.73
CA ALA A 25 8.11 27.00 17.51
C ALA A 25 7.33 26.05 18.44
N ALA A 26 7.00 26.55 19.65
CA ALA A 26 6.28 25.79 20.66
C ALA A 26 4.95 25.25 20.12
N GLN A 27 4.81 23.93 20.10
CA GLN A 27 3.58 23.22 19.73
C GLN A 27 2.69 23.03 20.95
N SER A 28 1.41 23.34 20.82
CA SER A 28 0.36 22.99 21.76
C SER A 28 0.27 21.47 21.93
N GLU A 29 0.12 21.00 23.17
CA GLU A 29 -0.04 19.57 23.47
C GLU A 29 -1.16 18.94 22.61
N PRO A 30 -0.91 17.79 21.98
CA PRO A 30 -1.95 17.08 21.23
C PRO A 30 -3.05 16.58 22.18
N PRO A 31 -4.29 16.46 21.73
CA PRO A 31 -5.38 15.98 22.56
C PRO A 31 -5.07 14.57 23.08
N VAL A 32 -5.15 14.39 24.38
CA VAL A 32 -5.04 13.10 25.05
C VAL A 32 -6.18 12.22 24.53
N HIS A 33 -5.90 11.33 23.63
CA HIS A 33 -6.86 10.32 23.20
C HIS A 33 -7.23 9.46 24.41
N ALA A 34 -8.54 9.39 24.73
CA ALA A 34 -9.04 8.49 25.76
C ALA A 34 -8.50 7.08 25.51
N PRO A 35 -8.14 6.31 26.56
CA PRO A 35 -7.61 4.97 26.40
C PRO A 35 -8.62 4.13 25.60
N VAL A 36 -8.19 3.62 24.45
CA VAL A 36 -9.01 2.78 23.59
C VAL A 36 -9.27 1.48 24.34
N GLN A 37 -10.54 1.22 24.67
CA GLN A 37 -10.93 0.03 25.42
C GLN A 37 -10.83 -1.21 24.51
N ALA A 38 -9.96 -2.16 24.85
CA ALA A 38 -9.78 -3.41 24.13
C ALA A 38 -11.04 -4.28 24.25
N ASN A 39 -11.48 -4.87 23.15
CA ASN A 39 -12.53 -5.88 23.19
C ASN A 39 -11.92 -7.24 23.60
N PRO A 40 -12.44 -7.91 24.65
CA PRO A 40 -11.86 -9.16 25.15
C PRO A 40 -12.16 -10.39 24.28
N ASP A 41 -13.03 -10.30 23.28
CA ASP A 41 -13.37 -11.46 22.41
C ASP A 41 -12.37 -11.60 21.25
N ILE A 42 -11.53 -12.63 21.34
CA ILE A 42 -10.53 -12.95 20.32
C ILE A 42 -11.15 -13.28 18.95
N ARG A 43 -12.40 -13.77 18.89
CA ARG A 43 -13.07 -14.13 17.63
C ARG A 43 -13.24 -12.94 16.71
N LEU A 44 -13.28 -11.73 17.27
CA LEU A 44 -13.37 -10.47 16.51
C LEU A 44 -12.12 -10.15 15.69
N LEU A 45 -11.01 -10.87 15.89
CA LEU A 45 -9.85 -10.79 14.99
C LEU A 45 -10.13 -11.41 13.62
N GLY A 46 -11.11 -12.34 13.54
CA GLY A 46 -11.43 -13.08 12.33
C GLY A 46 -11.94 -12.19 11.21
N GLY A 47 -11.60 -12.56 9.96
CA GLY A 47 -12.07 -11.88 8.76
C GLY A 47 -10.97 -11.27 7.93
N GLU A 48 -11.36 -10.55 6.87
CA GLU A 48 -10.47 -9.82 5.99
C GLU A 48 -10.39 -8.36 6.44
N TRP A 49 -9.17 -7.87 6.61
CA TRP A 49 -8.85 -6.53 7.08
C TRP A 49 -8.17 -5.72 5.98
N ILE A 50 -8.65 -4.51 5.76
CA ILE A 50 -8.16 -3.57 4.74
C ILE A 50 -7.65 -2.31 5.45
N TYR A 51 -6.41 -1.91 5.15
CA TYR A 51 -5.81 -0.68 5.64
C TYR A 51 -6.61 0.55 5.24
N VAL A 52 -6.90 1.43 6.19
CA VAL A 52 -7.72 2.63 5.98
C VAL A 52 -6.91 3.90 6.20
N GLU A 53 -6.14 3.97 7.28
CA GLU A 53 -5.54 5.22 7.74
C GLU A 53 -4.24 4.98 8.51
N ASP A 54 -3.26 5.86 8.29
CA ASP A 54 -2.06 5.97 9.11
C ASP A 54 -2.40 6.68 10.43
N ARG A 55 -2.08 6.05 11.53
CA ARG A 55 -2.23 6.55 12.90
C ARG A 55 -0.88 6.72 13.59
N THR A 56 0.19 6.71 12.82
CA THR A 56 1.55 6.85 13.31
C THR A 56 1.82 8.30 13.72
N GLU A 57 2.43 8.49 14.86
CA GLU A 57 2.95 9.79 15.27
C GLU A 57 4.35 10.01 14.68
N GLY A 58 4.59 11.17 14.08
CA GLY A 58 5.84 11.49 13.40
C GLY A 58 5.92 10.89 11.98
N GLN A 59 7.12 10.46 11.55
CA GLN A 59 7.40 9.92 10.21
C GLN A 59 7.89 8.46 10.17
N PRO A 60 7.53 7.56 11.12
CA PRO A 60 7.98 6.17 11.09
C PRO A 60 7.42 5.39 9.91
N MET A 61 6.26 5.78 9.34
CA MET A 61 5.66 5.14 8.18
C MET A 61 6.59 5.14 6.96
N GLU A 62 7.38 6.19 6.76
CA GLU A 62 8.39 6.25 5.70
C GLU A 62 9.52 5.23 5.91
N ARG A 63 9.79 4.86 7.16
CA ARG A 63 10.89 3.96 7.55
C ARG A 63 10.44 2.50 7.64
N LEU A 64 9.27 2.24 8.21
CA LEU A 64 8.75 0.89 8.48
C LEU A 64 7.67 0.45 7.49
N GLY A 65 7.06 1.40 6.75
CA GLY A 65 5.86 1.15 5.96
C GLY A 65 4.62 0.90 6.82
N PRO A 66 3.50 0.47 6.23
CA PRO A 66 2.30 0.09 6.97
C PRO A 66 2.61 -1.04 7.97
N PRO A 67 1.96 -1.06 9.16
CA PRO A 67 2.27 -2.04 10.20
C PRO A 67 1.95 -3.49 9.81
N MET A 68 1.10 -3.66 8.80
CA MET A 68 0.78 -4.96 8.18
C MET A 68 0.56 -4.75 6.67
N ALA A 69 0.40 -5.83 5.90
CA ALA A 69 -0.04 -5.73 4.52
C ALA A 69 -1.30 -4.87 4.41
N SER A 70 -1.46 -4.14 3.30
CA SER A 70 -2.63 -3.26 3.09
C SER A 70 -3.95 -4.02 3.05
N LYS A 71 -3.89 -5.33 2.83
CA LYS A 71 -4.99 -6.27 2.91
C LYS A 71 -4.45 -7.59 3.45
N PHE A 72 -5.11 -8.13 4.46
CA PHE A 72 -4.77 -9.42 5.05
C PHE A 72 -6.01 -10.06 5.68
N SER A 73 -5.93 -11.35 5.99
CA SER A 73 -6.99 -12.04 6.72
C SER A 73 -6.44 -12.74 7.95
N MET A 74 -7.30 -12.86 8.95
CA MET A 74 -7.06 -13.65 10.14
C MET A 74 -8.22 -14.63 10.36
N ARG A 75 -7.91 -15.80 10.86
CA ARG A 75 -8.87 -16.79 11.33
C ARG A 75 -8.44 -17.30 12.69
N VAL A 76 -9.31 -17.21 13.67
CA VAL A 76 -9.12 -17.80 14.98
C VAL A 76 -9.57 -19.25 14.91
N GLU A 77 -8.77 -20.19 15.40
CA GLU A 77 -9.16 -21.60 15.45
C GLU A 77 -10.27 -21.84 16.48
N ASP A 78 -11.08 -22.88 16.27
CA ASP A 78 -12.23 -23.17 17.12
C ASP A 78 -11.83 -23.43 18.60
N ALA A 79 -10.65 -24.00 18.82
CA ALA A 79 -10.08 -24.18 20.14
C ALA A 79 -9.61 -22.90 20.82
N LEU A 80 -9.61 -21.77 20.12
CA LEU A 80 -9.11 -20.46 20.57
C LEU A 80 -7.65 -20.47 21.03
N ASP A 81 -6.84 -21.41 20.55
CA ASP A 81 -5.44 -21.60 20.92
C ASP A 81 -4.44 -21.09 19.88
N ALA A 82 -4.93 -20.71 18.69
CA ALA A 82 -4.12 -20.16 17.61
C ALA A 82 -4.89 -19.20 16.71
N VAL A 83 -4.14 -18.28 16.08
CA VAL A 83 -4.57 -17.43 14.99
C VAL A 83 -3.84 -17.86 13.73
N ILE A 84 -4.58 -18.05 12.64
CA ILE A 84 -4.04 -18.26 11.30
C ILE A 84 -4.05 -16.92 10.60
N LEU A 85 -2.88 -16.45 10.22
CA LEU A 85 -2.65 -15.18 9.54
C LEU A 85 -2.28 -15.43 8.08
N ASN A 86 -3.01 -14.78 7.17
CA ASN A 86 -2.69 -14.73 5.75
C ASN A 86 -2.49 -13.27 5.33
N GLY A 87 -1.28 -12.91 4.92
CA GLY A 87 -0.98 -11.59 4.37
C GLY A 87 -1.10 -11.59 2.85
N HIS A 88 -2.28 -11.38 2.30
CA HIS A 88 -2.59 -11.41 0.88
C HIS A 88 -1.45 -10.90 -0.02
N GLY A 89 -0.96 -11.75 -0.90
CA GLY A 89 0.12 -11.46 -1.85
C GLY A 89 0.64 -12.75 -2.50
N SER A 90 1.24 -12.65 -3.69
CA SER A 90 1.84 -13.79 -4.37
C SER A 90 2.99 -14.36 -3.50
N GLY A 91 2.83 -15.60 -3.04
CA GLY A 91 3.83 -16.31 -2.23
C GLY A 91 3.62 -16.27 -0.72
N HIS A 92 2.61 -15.58 -0.19
CA HIS A 92 2.28 -15.64 1.23
C HIS A 92 1.59 -16.97 1.56
N ARG A 93 2.13 -17.66 2.56
CA ARG A 93 1.54 -18.88 3.13
C ARG A 93 0.78 -18.49 4.39
N ASP A 94 -0.24 -19.26 4.71
CA ASP A 94 -0.89 -19.20 6.01
C ASP A 94 0.14 -19.46 7.12
N VAL A 95 0.16 -18.59 8.11
CA VAL A 95 1.02 -18.71 9.28
C VAL A 95 0.14 -19.00 10.48
N ARG A 96 0.27 -20.19 11.06
CA ARG A 96 -0.39 -20.57 12.31
C ARG A 96 0.43 -20.07 13.49
N ILE A 97 -0.11 -19.16 14.28
CA ILE A 97 0.54 -18.55 15.44
C ILE A 97 -0.19 -19.04 16.69
N LYS A 98 0.50 -19.84 17.51
CA LYS A 98 -0.03 -20.30 18.79
C LYS A 98 -0.09 -19.16 19.80
N LEU A 99 -1.09 -19.19 20.67
CA LEU A 99 -1.35 -18.12 21.66
C LEU A 99 -0.74 -18.40 23.04
N ASP A 100 -0.14 -19.58 23.23
CA ASP A 100 0.50 -20.02 24.47
C ASP A 100 1.97 -19.57 24.63
N GLY A 101 2.48 -18.81 23.67
CA GLY A 101 3.86 -18.35 23.65
C GLY A 101 4.85 -19.37 23.11
N THR A 102 4.42 -20.55 22.68
CA THR A 102 5.32 -21.51 22.04
C THR A 102 5.74 -21.03 20.66
N ARG A 103 6.98 -21.36 20.29
CA ARG A 103 7.53 -20.97 18.96
C ARG A 103 6.99 -21.89 17.87
N THR A 104 6.58 -21.26 16.78
CA THR A 104 6.30 -21.93 15.49
C THR A 104 7.41 -21.60 14.52
N GLU A 105 8.05 -22.59 13.92
CA GLU A 105 9.11 -22.42 12.92
C GLU A 105 8.55 -22.65 11.54
N ILE A 106 8.89 -21.73 10.62
CA ILE A 106 8.49 -21.81 9.21
C ILE A 106 9.74 -21.64 8.35
N ALA A 107 9.90 -22.51 7.35
CA ALA A 107 10.94 -22.35 6.36
C ALA A 107 10.64 -21.10 5.51
N GLY A 108 11.47 -20.08 5.64
CA GLY A 108 11.46 -18.89 4.82
C GLY A 108 12.16 -19.10 3.47
N GLU A 109 12.24 -18.04 2.69
CA GLU A 109 13.04 -18.02 1.46
C GLU A 109 14.52 -18.26 1.79
N ASN A 110 15.23 -18.91 0.88
CA ASN A 110 16.67 -19.22 1.01
C ASN A 110 17.03 -20.10 2.25
N SER A 111 16.14 -21.01 2.64
CA SER A 111 16.36 -21.95 3.77
C SER A 111 16.52 -21.27 5.14
N ARG A 112 16.21 -19.98 5.26
CA ARG A 112 16.14 -19.31 6.57
C ARG A 112 14.95 -19.81 7.34
N VAL A 113 15.14 -20.09 8.63
CA VAL A 113 14.04 -20.42 9.54
C VAL A 113 13.55 -19.11 10.15
N VAL A 114 12.26 -18.83 9.97
CA VAL A 114 11.57 -17.71 10.60
C VAL A 114 10.74 -18.25 11.76
N ARG A 115 10.83 -17.61 12.92
CA ARG A 115 10.19 -18.07 14.15
C ARG A 115 9.11 -17.11 14.57
N TYR A 116 7.92 -17.64 14.84
CA TYR A 116 6.78 -16.89 15.34
C TYR A 116 6.49 -17.28 16.78
N ARG A 117 6.13 -16.30 17.61
CA ARG A 117 5.64 -16.51 18.97
C ARG A 117 4.45 -15.58 19.18
N GLY A 118 3.30 -16.12 19.59
CA GLY A 118 2.10 -15.34 19.79
C GLY A 118 1.54 -15.42 21.20
N SER A 119 0.74 -14.46 21.57
CA SER A 119 -0.05 -14.45 22.81
C SER A 119 -1.33 -13.64 22.63
N TRP A 120 -2.35 -14.02 23.42
CA TRP A 120 -3.55 -13.23 23.61
C TRP A 120 -3.67 -12.81 25.07
N LYS A 121 -3.65 -11.52 25.35
CA LYS A 121 -3.75 -10.99 26.72
C LYS A 121 -4.50 -9.66 26.73
N ASN A 122 -5.46 -9.52 27.65
CA ASN A 122 -6.20 -8.28 27.86
C ASN A 122 -6.81 -7.68 26.58
N GLY A 123 -7.35 -8.53 25.69
CA GLY A 123 -7.94 -8.05 24.42
C GLY A 123 -6.93 -7.67 23.33
N VAL A 124 -5.64 -7.97 23.52
CA VAL A 124 -4.58 -7.71 22.55
C VAL A 124 -4.02 -9.04 22.05
N PHE A 125 -4.03 -9.23 20.72
CA PHE A 125 -3.23 -10.24 20.06
C PHE A 125 -1.86 -9.65 19.77
N GLU A 126 -0.82 -10.27 20.30
CA GLU A 126 0.56 -9.88 20.01
C GLU A 126 1.32 -11.06 19.42
N TYR A 127 2.13 -10.82 18.40
CA TYR A 127 3.11 -11.80 17.97
C TYR A 127 4.45 -11.17 17.62
N GLU A 128 5.49 -11.98 17.80
CA GLU A 128 6.86 -11.66 17.40
C GLU A 128 7.28 -12.54 16.23
N VAL A 129 8.04 -11.95 15.32
CA VAL A 129 8.73 -12.63 14.22
C VAL A 129 10.23 -12.48 14.42
N ASP A 130 10.92 -13.58 14.68
CA ASP A 130 12.37 -13.64 14.76
C ASP A 130 12.93 -14.12 13.41
N PHE A 131 13.66 -13.23 12.73
CA PHE A 131 14.29 -13.50 11.43
C PHE A 131 15.66 -14.17 11.56
N GLY A 132 16.10 -14.53 12.77
CA GLY A 132 17.40 -15.16 12.99
C GLY A 132 18.58 -14.28 12.59
N ARG A 133 18.52 -12.96 12.86
CA ARG A 133 19.60 -12.03 12.57
C ARG A 133 20.86 -12.39 13.34
N GLU A 134 21.99 -12.46 12.66
CA GLU A 134 23.30 -12.60 13.29
C GLU A 134 23.70 -11.31 14.00
N PRO A 135 24.29 -11.39 15.21
CA PRO A 135 24.80 -10.21 15.91
C PRO A 135 25.77 -9.40 15.03
N GLY A 136 25.61 -8.07 15.03
CA GLY A 136 26.48 -7.17 14.25
C GLY A 136 26.18 -7.08 12.76
N LYS A 137 25.24 -7.88 12.23
CA LYS A 137 24.79 -7.76 10.83
C LYS A 137 23.65 -6.74 10.68
N PRO A 138 23.56 -6.00 9.57
CA PRO A 138 22.45 -5.12 9.30
C PRO A 138 21.14 -5.90 9.10
N GLY A 139 20.00 -5.26 9.37
CA GLY A 139 18.65 -5.81 9.16
C GLY A 139 17.83 -5.91 10.44
N ILE A 140 16.58 -6.32 10.29
CA ILE A 140 15.63 -6.52 11.38
C ILE A 140 15.94 -7.85 12.05
N GLY A 141 16.09 -7.87 13.39
CA GLY A 141 16.21 -9.09 14.19
C GLY A 141 14.84 -9.64 14.58
N ILE A 142 14.10 -8.86 15.35
CA ILE A 142 12.74 -9.18 15.81
C ILE A 142 11.79 -8.10 15.32
N LEU A 143 10.64 -8.52 14.85
CA LEU A 143 9.52 -7.64 14.54
C LEU A 143 8.36 -8.03 15.46
N ARG A 144 7.82 -7.07 16.19
CA ARG A 144 6.67 -7.25 17.09
C ARG A 144 5.45 -6.57 16.51
N ARG A 145 4.33 -7.30 16.42
CA ARG A 145 3.03 -6.74 16.03
C ARG A 145 2.00 -6.92 17.11
N ARG A 146 1.19 -5.87 17.32
CA ARG A 146 0.06 -5.85 18.24
C ARG A 146 -1.21 -5.53 17.49
N PHE A 147 -2.28 -6.25 17.77
CA PHE A 147 -3.58 -6.13 17.15
C PHE A 147 -4.62 -5.89 18.23
N LEU A 148 -5.35 -4.81 18.09
CA LEU A 148 -6.37 -4.37 19.04
C LEU A 148 -7.67 -4.09 18.29
N VAL A 149 -8.71 -4.88 18.55
CA VAL A 149 -10.05 -4.61 18.00
C VAL A 149 -10.72 -3.52 18.82
N THR A 150 -11.21 -2.51 18.12
CA THR A 150 -11.87 -1.33 18.69
C THR A 150 -13.21 -1.08 17.99
N PRO A 151 -14.10 -0.20 18.51
CA PRO A 151 -15.30 0.20 17.78
C PRO A 151 -15.04 0.87 16.42
N GLU A 152 -13.84 1.43 16.20
CA GLU A 152 -13.45 2.05 14.93
C GLU A 152 -12.93 1.04 13.90
N GLY A 153 -12.55 -0.15 14.35
CA GLY A 153 -11.91 -1.20 13.56
C GLY A 153 -10.71 -1.81 14.27
N LEU A 154 -9.79 -2.41 13.54
CA LEU A 154 -8.59 -3.03 14.05
C LEU A 154 -7.42 -2.06 14.03
N ILE A 155 -6.86 -1.75 15.18
CA ILE A 155 -5.60 -1.02 15.30
C ILE A 155 -4.45 -2.02 15.27
N VAL A 156 -3.54 -1.84 14.34
CA VAL A 156 -2.32 -2.64 14.23
C VAL A 156 -1.12 -1.76 14.50
N ARG A 157 -0.20 -2.25 15.34
CA ARG A 157 1.07 -1.60 15.65
C ARG A 157 2.22 -2.52 15.26
N VAL A 158 3.31 -1.96 14.75
CA VAL A 158 4.55 -2.71 14.49
C VAL A 158 5.74 -1.95 15.08
N ALA A 159 6.59 -2.69 15.77
CA ALA A 159 7.89 -2.23 16.24
C ALA A 159 8.97 -3.22 15.82
N VAL A 160 10.22 -2.76 15.73
CA VAL A 160 11.37 -3.58 15.34
C VAL A 160 12.48 -3.52 16.38
N ASP A 161 13.19 -4.66 16.57
CA ASP A 161 14.32 -4.80 17.45
C ASP A 161 15.54 -5.38 16.69
N PRO A 162 16.73 -4.83 16.80
CA PRO A 162 17.05 -3.64 17.57
C PRO A 162 16.38 -2.40 16.96
N PRO A 163 16.05 -1.40 17.78
CA PRO A 163 15.53 -0.15 17.27
C PRO A 163 16.52 0.42 16.25
N ALA A 164 15.99 1.03 15.20
CA ALA A 164 16.83 1.75 14.24
C ALA A 164 17.59 2.88 14.96
N GLU A 165 18.70 3.35 14.36
CA GLU A 165 19.40 4.52 14.87
C GLU A 165 18.40 5.66 15.12
N GLY A 166 18.31 6.14 16.37
CA GLY A 166 17.35 7.17 16.77
C GLY A 166 16.23 6.71 17.72
N GLY A 167 16.26 5.46 18.18
CA GLY A 167 15.34 4.95 19.19
C GLY A 167 14.25 4.01 18.68
N GLU A 168 13.32 3.66 19.55
CA GLU A 168 12.19 2.79 19.23
C GLU A 168 11.25 3.51 18.25
N VAL A 169 10.95 2.85 17.12
CA VAL A 169 10.08 3.37 16.06
C VAL A 169 8.88 2.44 15.96
N GLU A 170 7.70 3.00 16.10
CA GLU A 170 6.45 2.27 15.97
C GLU A 170 5.63 2.85 14.80
N SER A 171 5.13 1.98 13.92
CA SER A 171 4.14 2.34 12.91
C SER A 171 2.77 1.83 13.35
N VAL A 172 1.75 2.66 13.20
CA VAL A 172 0.37 2.38 13.64
C VAL A 172 -0.58 2.58 12.49
N GLY A 173 -1.48 1.62 12.26
CA GLY A 173 -2.50 1.70 11.22
C GLY A 173 -3.88 1.28 11.71
N LEU A 174 -4.91 1.92 11.15
CA LEU A 174 -6.29 1.52 11.28
C LEU A 174 -6.68 0.64 10.09
N TYR A 175 -7.31 -0.50 10.38
CA TYR A 175 -7.88 -1.43 9.41
C TYR A 175 -9.37 -1.62 9.65
N ARG A 176 -10.14 -1.89 8.60
CA ARG A 176 -11.57 -2.20 8.68
C ARG A 176 -11.93 -3.37 7.79
N HIS A 177 -13.05 -3.99 8.05
CA HIS A 177 -13.66 -4.94 7.12
C HIS A 177 -14.17 -4.21 5.87
N ALA A 178 -14.25 -4.92 4.74
CA ALA A 178 -14.65 -4.31 3.47
C ALA A 178 -16.04 -3.66 3.54
N GLU A 179 -16.98 -4.30 4.23
CA GLU A 179 -18.35 -3.80 4.43
C GLU A 179 -18.41 -2.49 5.21
N ASP A 180 -17.47 -2.25 6.13
CA ASP A 180 -17.36 -1.04 6.95
C ASP A 180 -16.65 0.11 6.25
N ILE A 181 -16.10 -0.14 5.05
CA ILE A 181 -15.46 0.89 4.23
C ILE A 181 -16.46 1.39 3.19
N PRO A 182 -16.88 2.67 3.23
CA PRO A 182 -17.74 3.23 2.20
C PRO A 182 -17.14 3.09 0.80
N LEU A 183 -17.98 2.81 -0.18
CA LEU A 183 -17.58 2.89 -1.58
C LEU A 183 -17.27 4.34 -1.96
N ALA A 184 -16.38 4.52 -2.92
CA ALA A 184 -16.13 5.85 -3.49
C ALA A 184 -17.39 6.36 -4.21
N THR A 185 -17.70 7.64 -4.05
CA THR A 185 -18.84 8.29 -4.73
C THR A 185 -18.39 8.72 -6.12
N PRO A 186 -19.01 8.21 -7.19
CA PRO A 186 -18.63 8.60 -8.55
C PRO A 186 -18.95 10.07 -8.85
N ALA A 187 -18.02 10.77 -9.47
CA ALA A 187 -18.26 12.06 -10.12
C ALA A 187 -18.92 11.82 -11.49
N LYS A 188 -19.88 12.69 -11.84
CA LYS A 188 -20.58 12.63 -13.12
C LYS A 188 -19.70 13.24 -14.23
N GLY A 189 -18.76 12.44 -14.76
CA GLY A 189 -17.89 12.81 -15.87
C GLY A 189 -18.14 11.92 -17.10
N THR A 190 -17.79 12.42 -18.25
CA THR A 190 -17.79 11.72 -19.54
C THR A 190 -16.37 11.43 -19.99
N ILE A 191 -16.20 10.55 -20.98
CA ILE A 191 -14.86 10.25 -21.51
C ILE A 191 -14.17 11.47 -22.11
N ALA A 192 -14.94 12.48 -22.56
CA ALA A 192 -14.40 13.74 -23.08
C ALA A 192 -13.68 14.56 -21.99
N ASP A 193 -14.10 14.46 -20.75
CA ASP A 193 -13.50 15.20 -19.63
C ASP A 193 -12.08 14.73 -19.30
N VAL A 194 -11.73 13.51 -19.71
CA VAL A 194 -10.40 12.92 -19.51
C VAL A 194 -9.65 12.66 -20.82
N ALA A 195 -10.18 13.13 -21.96
CA ALA A 195 -9.57 12.97 -23.29
C ALA A 195 -8.14 13.54 -23.40
N TRP A 196 -7.76 14.44 -22.54
CA TRP A 196 -6.43 15.02 -22.47
C TRP A 196 -5.33 14.04 -22.06
N ILE A 197 -5.70 12.86 -21.49
CA ILE A 197 -4.76 11.78 -21.17
C ILE A 197 -4.29 11.07 -22.46
N ALA A 198 -5.04 11.17 -23.58
CA ALA A 198 -4.70 10.52 -24.84
C ALA A 198 -3.32 10.92 -25.35
N GLY A 199 -2.53 9.96 -25.81
CA GLY A 199 -1.21 10.19 -26.38
C GLY A 199 -0.20 9.09 -26.03
N ALA A 200 1.01 9.29 -26.53
CA ALA A 200 2.17 8.49 -26.15
C ALA A 200 3.02 9.26 -25.12
N TRP A 201 3.25 8.66 -24.00
CA TRP A 201 3.90 9.26 -22.85
C TRP A 201 5.11 8.42 -22.43
N VAL A 202 6.24 9.06 -22.18
CA VAL A 202 7.49 8.41 -21.77
C VAL A 202 8.09 9.11 -20.56
N GLY A 203 8.67 8.33 -19.66
CA GLY A 203 9.30 8.84 -18.44
C GLY A 203 10.47 7.98 -18.00
N THR A 204 11.28 8.54 -17.11
CA THR A 204 12.39 7.81 -16.47
C THR A 204 12.17 7.80 -14.96
N ARG A 205 12.25 6.64 -14.36
CA ARG A 205 12.14 6.46 -12.91
C ARG A 205 13.47 6.79 -12.23
N PRO A 206 13.48 7.14 -10.93
CA PRO A 206 14.74 7.36 -10.19
C PRO A 206 15.73 6.19 -10.24
N SER A 207 15.23 4.96 -10.47
CA SER A 207 16.05 3.77 -10.68
C SER A 207 16.79 3.73 -12.02
N GLY A 208 16.56 4.70 -12.92
CA GLY A 208 17.05 4.69 -14.31
C GLY A 208 16.19 3.84 -15.26
N SER A 209 15.16 3.13 -14.78
CA SER A 209 14.23 2.38 -15.64
C SER A 209 13.36 3.34 -16.43
N SER A 210 13.10 3.05 -17.71
CA SER A 210 12.12 3.76 -18.51
C SER A 210 10.72 3.22 -18.27
N ILE A 211 9.72 4.11 -18.33
CA ILE A 211 8.30 3.76 -18.29
C ILE A 211 7.59 4.48 -19.42
N GLU A 212 6.62 3.84 -20.05
CA GLU A 212 5.76 4.46 -21.05
C GLU A 212 4.29 4.10 -20.81
N GLU A 213 3.40 5.01 -21.25
CA GLU A 213 1.96 4.77 -21.38
C GLU A 213 1.47 5.25 -22.74
N ARG A 214 0.68 4.44 -23.41
CA ARG A 214 0.11 4.73 -24.74
C ARG A 214 -1.39 4.68 -24.67
N TRP A 215 -2.03 5.84 -24.61
CA TRP A 215 -3.46 6.02 -24.50
C TRP A 215 -4.10 6.32 -25.86
N SER A 216 -5.13 5.54 -26.23
CA SER A 216 -5.95 5.85 -27.41
C SER A 216 -6.76 7.14 -27.22
N PRO A 217 -7.14 7.83 -28.32
CA PRO A 217 -8.22 8.82 -28.24
C PRO A 217 -9.54 8.20 -27.78
N PRO A 218 -10.48 8.98 -27.22
CA PRO A 218 -11.81 8.52 -26.90
C PRO A 218 -12.55 8.00 -28.13
N LEU A 219 -13.11 6.79 -28.01
CA LEU A 219 -13.99 6.20 -29.02
C LEU A 219 -14.96 5.22 -28.35
N GLY A 220 -16.24 5.31 -28.67
CA GLY A 220 -17.27 4.40 -28.15
C GLY A 220 -17.41 4.44 -26.62
N GLY A 221 -17.24 5.61 -25.98
CA GLY A 221 -17.32 5.76 -24.53
C GLY A 221 -16.12 5.17 -23.78
N ALA A 222 -14.99 4.97 -24.46
CA ALA A 222 -13.80 4.38 -23.84
C ALA A 222 -12.48 4.96 -24.35
N MET A 223 -11.44 4.86 -23.52
CA MET A 223 -10.03 5.01 -23.87
C MET A 223 -9.29 3.74 -23.44
N LEU A 224 -8.39 3.24 -24.26
CA LEU A 224 -7.59 2.05 -24.02
C LEU A 224 -6.11 2.42 -23.95
N ALA A 225 -5.36 1.74 -23.07
CA ALA A 225 -3.92 1.94 -23.01
C ALA A 225 -3.14 0.67 -22.67
N VAL A 226 -1.85 0.75 -22.98
CA VAL A 226 -0.83 -0.17 -22.50
C VAL A 226 0.26 0.64 -21.80
N SER A 227 0.75 0.11 -20.67
CA SER A 227 1.93 0.60 -19.97
C SER A 227 2.98 -0.48 -19.94
N ARG A 228 4.27 -0.11 -20.02
CA ARG A 228 5.39 -1.02 -19.74
C ARG A 228 6.54 -0.31 -19.05
N THR A 229 7.30 -1.08 -18.26
CA THR A 229 8.53 -0.64 -17.63
C THR A 229 9.70 -1.48 -18.16
N VAL A 230 10.76 -0.80 -18.60
CA VAL A 230 12.00 -1.42 -19.08
C VAL A 230 13.13 -1.01 -18.13
N ASN A 231 13.87 -1.98 -17.62
CA ASN A 231 15.00 -1.70 -16.74
C ASN A 231 16.23 -1.19 -17.49
N THR A 232 17.28 -0.80 -16.76
CA THR A 232 18.53 -0.25 -17.31
C THR A 232 19.31 -1.24 -18.19
N SER A 233 18.98 -2.54 -18.15
CA SER A 233 19.55 -3.55 -19.04
C SER A 233 18.73 -3.77 -20.33
N GLY A 234 17.72 -2.92 -20.59
CA GLY A 234 16.86 -3.03 -21.78
C GLY A 234 15.80 -4.14 -21.70
N ARG A 235 15.59 -4.73 -20.53
CA ARG A 235 14.62 -5.81 -20.33
C ARG A 235 13.30 -5.28 -19.82
N MET A 236 12.17 -5.67 -20.43
CA MET A 236 10.83 -5.40 -19.89
C MET A 236 10.65 -6.16 -18.56
N VAL A 237 10.30 -5.42 -17.50
CA VAL A 237 10.11 -5.96 -16.14
C VAL A 237 8.67 -5.86 -15.65
N ALA A 238 7.84 -5.00 -16.27
CA ALA A 238 6.42 -4.89 -15.98
C ALA A 238 5.65 -4.40 -17.21
N PHE A 239 4.38 -4.78 -17.30
CA PHE A 239 3.41 -4.22 -18.24
C PHE A 239 2.02 -4.22 -17.63
N GLU A 240 1.13 -3.36 -18.13
CA GLU A 240 -0.28 -3.29 -17.73
C GLU A 240 -1.17 -3.00 -18.91
N TYR A 241 -2.38 -3.58 -18.92
CA TYR A 241 -3.48 -3.13 -19.73
C TYR A 241 -4.36 -2.19 -18.93
N LEU A 242 -4.63 -1.02 -19.50
CA LEU A 242 -5.37 0.05 -18.84
C LEU A 242 -6.55 0.45 -19.71
N ARG A 243 -7.63 0.89 -19.09
CA ARG A 243 -8.76 1.49 -19.79
C ARG A 243 -9.54 2.42 -18.90
N ILE A 244 -10.11 3.47 -19.48
CA ILE A 244 -11.13 4.32 -18.88
C ILE A 244 -12.40 4.11 -19.70
N VAL A 245 -13.51 3.78 -19.03
CA VAL A 245 -14.79 3.48 -19.71
C VAL A 245 -15.93 4.24 -19.05
N GLU A 246 -16.86 4.71 -19.86
CA GLU A 246 -18.13 5.26 -19.38
C GLU A 246 -19.04 4.11 -18.91
N ARG A 247 -19.63 4.32 -17.73
CA ARG A 247 -20.66 3.45 -17.19
C ARG A 247 -21.78 4.31 -16.59
N GLU A 248 -22.93 3.66 -16.31
CA GLU A 248 -23.96 4.29 -15.51
C GLU A 248 -23.35 4.82 -14.20
N GLY A 249 -23.45 6.14 -13.99
CA GLY A 249 -22.89 6.82 -12.79
C GLY A 249 -21.53 7.51 -12.98
N GLY A 250 -20.81 7.35 -14.10
CA GLY A 250 -19.55 8.06 -14.37
C GLY A 250 -18.49 7.22 -15.06
N LEU A 251 -17.22 7.61 -14.87
CA LEU A 251 -16.08 6.91 -15.48
C LEU A 251 -15.45 5.91 -14.52
N VAL A 252 -15.00 4.79 -15.08
CA VAL A 252 -14.26 3.74 -14.37
C VAL A 252 -12.91 3.54 -15.04
N TYR A 253 -11.85 3.69 -14.27
CA TYR A 253 -10.48 3.28 -14.62
C TYR A 253 -10.29 1.82 -14.25
N ALA A 254 -9.85 0.99 -15.16
CA ALA A 254 -9.54 -0.41 -14.90
C ALA A 254 -8.08 -0.72 -15.27
N ALA A 255 -7.34 -1.29 -14.31
CA ALA A 255 -5.95 -1.73 -14.45
C ALA A 255 -5.85 -3.26 -14.43
N GLN A 256 -5.01 -3.83 -15.28
CA GLN A 256 -4.68 -5.26 -15.32
C GLN A 256 -3.17 -5.46 -15.36
N PRO A 257 -2.50 -5.35 -14.20
CA PRO A 257 -1.05 -5.54 -14.10
C PRO A 257 -0.65 -6.96 -14.53
N GLY A 258 0.30 -7.07 -15.47
CA GLY A 258 0.75 -8.35 -15.98
C GLY A 258 -0.32 -9.21 -16.65
N GLY A 259 -1.47 -8.63 -17.02
CA GLY A 259 -2.63 -9.36 -17.55
C GLY A 259 -3.45 -10.10 -16.48
N ALA A 260 -3.25 -9.82 -15.20
CA ALA A 260 -4.02 -10.40 -14.10
C ALA A 260 -5.50 -9.94 -14.12
N ALA A 261 -6.28 -10.37 -13.12
CA ALA A 261 -7.64 -9.90 -12.94
C ALA A 261 -7.68 -8.36 -12.82
N LYS A 262 -8.69 -7.74 -13.44
CA LYS A 262 -8.82 -6.28 -13.41
C LYS A 262 -9.12 -5.77 -12.01
N THR A 263 -8.53 -4.63 -11.67
CA THR A 263 -8.94 -3.79 -10.54
C THR A 263 -9.60 -2.53 -11.09
N GLU A 264 -10.73 -2.13 -10.52
CA GLU A 264 -11.50 -0.98 -10.97
C GLU A 264 -11.50 0.14 -9.93
N PHE A 265 -11.37 1.38 -10.43
CA PHE A 265 -11.40 2.62 -9.65
C PHE A 265 -12.42 3.55 -10.28
N VAL A 266 -13.29 4.16 -9.48
CA VAL A 266 -14.28 5.11 -10.00
C VAL A 266 -13.72 6.52 -10.01
N LEU A 267 -14.03 7.31 -11.03
CA LEU A 267 -13.70 8.74 -11.07
C LEU A 267 -14.44 9.44 -9.94
N THR A 268 -13.71 10.08 -9.03
CA THR A 268 -14.29 10.81 -7.89
C THR A 268 -14.14 12.32 -7.99
N GLU A 269 -13.15 12.78 -8.74
CA GLU A 269 -12.90 14.21 -8.97
C GLU A 269 -12.23 14.43 -10.32
N PHE A 270 -12.59 15.48 -11.02
CA PHE A 270 -11.90 15.94 -12.23
C PHE A 270 -12.11 17.44 -12.44
N GLY A 271 -11.25 18.06 -13.21
CA GLY A 271 -11.37 19.48 -13.54
C GLY A 271 -10.03 20.17 -13.70
N PRO A 272 -10.03 21.51 -13.78
CA PRO A 272 -8.80 22.31 -13.83
C PRO A 272 -8.08 22.27 -12.49
N THR A 273 -6.74 22.39 -12.54
CA THR A 273 -5.93 22.65 -11.35
C THR A 273 -5.78 24.16 -11.14
N GLU A 274 -5.41 24.58 -9.93
CA GLU A 274 -5.13 26.00 -9.62
C GLU A 274 -4.02 26.58 -10.50
N SER A 275 -3.09 25.75 -10.96
CA SER A 275 -1.99 26.12 -11.86
C SER A 275 -2.36 26.13 -13.35
N GLY A 276 -3.65 25.99 -13.70
CA GLY A 276 -4.15 26.03 -15.08
C GLY A 276 -4.00 24.70 -15.84
N GLY A 277 -3.61 23.64 -15.15
CA GLY A 277 -3.57 22.28 -15.69
C GLY A 277 -4.92 21.56 -15.61
N LYS A 278 -4.90 20.24 -15.78
CA LYS A 278 -6.08 19.36 -15.67
C LYS A 278 -5.77 18.21 -14.72
N ARG A 279 -6.79 17.75 -13.98
CA ARG A 279 -6.68 16.63 -13.04
C ARG A 279 -7.87 15.67 -13.16
N ALA A 280 -7.59 14.37 -12.93
CA ALA A 280 -8.59 13.33 -12.76
C ALA A 280 -8.15 12.39 -11.64
N ILE A 281 -9.06 12.11 -10.68
CA ILE A 281 -8.82 11.26 -9.51
C ILE A 281 -9.75 10.06 -9.59
N PHE A 282 -9.16 8.87 -9.49
CA PHE A 282 -9.88 7.60 -9.48
C PHE A 282 -9.61 6.87 -8.16
N ASP A 283 -10.67 6.47 -7.46
CA ASP A 283 -10.58 5.87 -6.12
C ASP A 283 -11.20 4.47 -6.06
N ASN A 284 -10.54 3.59 -5.31
CA ASN A 284 -11.09 2.33 -4.82
C ASN A 284 -10.70 2.14 -3.34
N PRO A 285 -11.55 2.60 -2.39
CA PRO A 285 -11.25 2.51 -0.96
C PRO A 285 -11.05 1.10 -0.44
N ARG A 286 -11.64 0.09 -1.10
CA ARG A 286 -11.61 -1.32 -0.70
C ARG A 286 -10.46 -2.13 -1.33
N HIS A 287 -9.68 -1.49 -2.22
CA HIS A 287 -8.48 -2.13 -2.79
C HIS A 287 -7.36 -2.21 -1.74
N ASP A 288 -6.40 -3.11 -1.94
CA ASP A 288 -5.20 -3.16 -1.11
C ASP A 288 -4.29 -1.95 -1.39
N TYR A 289 -3.63 -1.90 -2.55
CA TYR A 289 -2.81 -0.79 -3.01
C TYR A 289 -2.64 -0.84 -4.54
N PRO A 290 -2.74 0.32 -5.24
CA PRO A 290 -3.13 1.63 -4.71
C PRO A 290 -4.63 1.71 -4.41
N LYS A 291 -5.05 2.68 -3.58
CA LYS A 291 -6.46 3.04 -3.38
C LYS A 291 -6.88 4.24 -4.19
N ARG A 292 -5.91 5.04 -4.64
CA ARG A 292 -6.07 6.26 -5.42
C ARG A 292 -5.10 6.29 -6.57
N ILE A 293 -5.60 6.67 -7.73
CA ILE A 293 -4.84 6.96 -8.95
C ILE A 293 -5.19 8.38 -9.36
N VAL A 294 -4.19 9.22 -9.55
CA VAL A 294 -4.36 10.61 -9.98
C VAL A 294 -3.59 10.82 -11.27
N TYR A 295 -4.25 11.33 -12.30
CA TYR A 295 -3.61 11.89 -13.48
C TYR A 295 -3.68 13.41 -13.42
N GLU A 296 -2.57 14.07 -13.71
CA GLU A 296 -2.48 15.52 -13.82
C GLU A 296 -1.71 15.88 -15.08
N LEU A 297 -2.27 16.78 -15.87
CA LEU A 297 -1.59 17.42 -16.99
C LEU A 297 -1.31 18.85 -16.59
N SER A 298 -0.04 19.24 -16.52
CA SER A 298 0.36 20.62 -16.24
C SER A 298 0.09 21.55 -17.42
N ALA A 299 0.11 22.86 -17.19
CA ALA A 299 -0.12 23.86 -18.25
C ALA A 299 0.95 23.82 -19.35
N ASP A 300 2.17 23.38 -19.04
CA ASP A 300 3.30 23.21 -19.97
C ASP A 300 3.30 21.81 -20.66
N GLY A 301 2.29 20.99 -20.41
CA GLY A 301 2.08 19.74 -21.13
C GLY A 301 2.78 18.51 -20.55
N GLN A 302 3.31 18.58 -19.32
CA GLN A 302 3.84 17.42 -18.60
C GLN A 302 2.69 16.61 -17.99
N LEU A 303 2.67 15.30 -18.21
CA LEU A 303 1.73 14.39 -17.55
C LEU A 303 2.36 13.80 -16.30
N THR A 304 1.61 13.76 -15.21
CA THR A 304 1.98 13.04 -13.99
C THR A 304 0.91 12.01 -13.66
N ALA A 305 1.32 10.78 -13.39
CA ALA A 305 0.48 9.78 -12.74
C ALA A 305 0.97 9.57 -11.29
N THR A 306 0.03 9.56 -10.35
CA THR A 306 0.35 9.34 -8.93
C THR A 306 -0.52 8.20 -8.40
N THR A 307 0.09 7.27 -7.67
CA THR A 307 -0.63 6.16 -7.01
C THR A 307 -0.38 6.19 -5.51
N GLY A 308 -1.40 5.98 -4.70
CA GLY A 308 -1.27 6.09 -3.24
C GLY A 308 -2.44 5.53 -2.46
N PHE A 309 -2.39 5.74 -1.14
CA PHE A 309 -3.53 5.57 -0.25
C PHE A 309 -4.47 6.79 -0.33
N LEU A 310 -5.69 6.67 0.21
CA LEU A 310 -6.61 7.82 0.34
C LEU A 310 -6.11 8.82 1.39
N LYS A 311 -5.48 8.31 2.46
CA LYS A 311 -4.92 9.09 3.56
C LYS A 311 -3.60 8.49 4.00
N GLY A 312 -2.61 9.37 4.23
CA GLY A 312 -1.29 8.97 4.72
C GLY A 312 -0.45 8.20 3.70
N GLY A 313 0.76 7.86 4.11
CA GLY A 313 1.75 7.19 3.27
C GLY A 313 2.33 8.08 2.17
N THR A 314 3.48 7.69 1.65
CA THR A 314 4.14 8.40 0.54
C THR A 314 3.60 7.89 -0.78
N PRO A 315 2.96 8.73 -1.61
CA PRO A 315 2.47 8.33 -2.91
C PRO A 315 3.64 8.04 -3.87
N ARG A 316 3.43 7.13 -4.81
CA ARG A 316 4.37 6.90 -5.91
C ARG A 316 4.00 7.84 -7.05
N ARG A 317 4.96 8.62 -7.52
CA ARG A 317 4.80 9.58 -8.59
C ARG A 317 5.57 9.11 -9.83
N TYR A 318 4.95 9.25 -11.00
CA TYR A 318 5.49 8.96 -12.30
C TYR A 318 5.33 10.22 -13.16
N GLU A 319 6.44 10.71 -13.68
CA GLU A 319 6.47 11.90 -14.53
C GLU A 319 6.73 11.49 -15.96
N PHE A 320 5.94 12.03 -16.86
CA PHE A 320 6.00 11.73 -18.28
C PHE A 320 6.06 13.00 -19.12
N THR A 321 6.80 12.91 -20.21
CA THR A 321 6.73 13.85 -21.30
C THR A 321 6.06 13.19 -22.50
N ARG A 322 5.45 13.99 -23.37
CA ARG A 322 4.89 13.48 -24.61
C ARG A 322 6.04 12.98 -25.51
N GLU A 323 5.89 11.80 -26.06
CA GLU A 323 6.84 11.29 -27.06
C GLU A 323 6.65 12.07 -28.35
N ASP A 324 7.71 12.75 -28.80
CA ASP A 324 7.74 13.39 -30.11
C ASP A 324 7.71 12.29 -31.20
N ARG A 325 6.82 12.44 -32.17
CA ARG A 325 6.71 11.52 -33.31
C ARG A 325 7.76 11.84 -34.38
#